data_ebbb53d324241012f8788c646e373e21
#
_entry.id   ebbb53d324241012f8788c646e373e21
#
_cell.length_a   1.000
_cell.length_b   1.000
_cell.length_c   1.000
_cell.angle_alpha   90.00
_cell.angle_beta   90.00
_cell.angle_gamma   90.00
#
_symmetry.space_group_name_H-M   'P 1'
#
loop_
_entity.id
_entity.type
_entity.pdbx_description
1 polymer ?
#
loop_
_entity_poly.entity_id
_entity_poly.type
_entity_poly.pdbx_seq_one_letter_code
_entity_poly.pdbx_strand_id
1 'polypeptide(L)'
;MCGIVGLHLKNPDLQPRLGELLTQMLEAMTTRGPDSAGLAVYADRDPVPAGHKADPGPDHPDPPGQELRYSLRSDETIDWDLLAKRIAAETGRDLRVEPLGSDSAVFVSSAAETSFLAAVRRAAPQVTVPGFGRSMVVVKDVGAPAAICARYGIPGWGGYQGIGHTRMATESAVTTAHSHPFAPAADLALVHNGSFSNYATVRGRLARQGIRCDTDNDSEVAARLVAARMAEGADLADGLRTVLKEMDGFFTLLVTTRTQFAVIRDSFACKPAVIAETPDYVAMASEYHALAGLPGITGARVFEPMPEEIHVWSR
;
A
#
# COMPACT_ATOMS: atom_id res chain seq x y z
N MET A 1 -0.97 15.61 12.36
CA MET A 1 -0.53 15.58 10.92
C MET A 1 -0.06 14.18 10.59
N CYS A 2 -0.42 13.66 9.44
CA CYS A 2 -0.04 12.32 9.00
C CYS A 2 1.49 12.16 8.80
N GLY A 3 2.00 10.93 8.92
CA GLY A 3 3.35 10.56 8.59
C GLY A 3 3.36 9.59 7.40
N ILE A 4 4.28 9.81 6.47
CA ILE A 4 4.54 8.93 5.35
C ILE A 4 5.95 8.37 5.48
N VAL A 5 6.12 7.11 5.15
CA VAL A 5 7.42 6.45 5.02
C VAL A 5 7.43 5.55 3.80
N GLY A 6 8.59 5.36 3.19
CA GLY A 6 8.77 4.39 2.12
C GLY A 6 10.22 4.02 1.93
N LEU A 7 10.43 2.80 1.48
CA LEU A 7 11.75 2.22 1.26
C LEU A 7 11.74 1.37 -0.02
N HIS A 8 12.64 1.70 -0.94
CA HIS A 8 12.88 0.96 -2.18
C HIS A 8 14.32 0.44 -2.17
N LEU A 9 14.48 -0.87 -2.04
CA LEU A 9 15.77 -1.53 -1.91
C LEU A 9 16.36 -1.84 -3.29
N LYS A 10 17.57 -1.33 -3.53
CA LYS A 10 18.39 -1.64 -4.70
C LYS A 10 19.29 -2.85 -4.44
N ASN A 11 19.72 -3.02 -3.16
CA ASN A 11 20.58 -4.12 -2.72
C ASN A 11 19.73 -5.30 -2.25
N PRO A 12 19.83 -6.49 -2.89
CA PRO A 12 19.08 -7.69 -2.49
C PRO A 12 19.39 -8.18 -1.07
N ASP A 13 20.60 -7.90 -0.54
CA ASP A 13 21.01 -8.34 0.80
C ASP A 13 20.19 -7.67 1.92
N LEU A 14 19.56 -6.53 1.62
CA LEU A 14 18.66 -5.83 2.54
C LEU A 14 17.22 -6.33 2.48
N GLN A 15 16.83 -7.08 1.45
CA GLN A 15 15.46 -7.53 1.26
C GLN A 15 14.89 -8.35 2.43
N PRO A 16 15.65 -9.25 3.10
CA PRO A 16 15.15 -9.95 4.28
C PRO A 16 14.82 -9.03 5.47
N ARG A 17 15.35 -7.81 5.48
CA ARG A 17 15.19 -6.83 6.55
C ARG A 17 14.17 -5.74 6.24
N LEU A 18 13.49 -5.78 5.09
CA LEU A 18 12.59 -4.71 4.68
C LEU A 18 11.56 -4.39 5.77
N GLY A 19 10.91 -5.41 6.33
CA GLY A 19 9.88 -5.23 7.34
C GLY A 19 10.41 -4.63 8.65
N GLU A 20 11.61 -5.05 9.09
CA GLU A 20 12.32 -4.45 10.24
C GLU A 20 12.54 -2.95 10.01
N LEU A 21 13.12 -2.59 8.87
CA LEU A 21 13.45 -1.21 8.53
C LEU A 21 12.20 -0.34 8.39
N LEU A 22 11.15 -0.83 7.70
CA LEU A 22 9.88 -0.12 7.58
C LEU A 22 9.19 0.07 8.93
N THR A 23 9.26 -0.92 9.81
CA THR A 23 8.71 -0.82 11.18
C THR A 23 9.38 0.31 11.94
N GLN A 24 10.72 0.36 11.96
CA GLN A 24 11.48 1.42 12.61
C GLN A 24 11.09 2.82 12.07
N MET A 25 11.00 2.95 10.73
CA MET A 25 10.59 4.19 10.10
C MET A 25 9.17 4.61 10.49
N LEU A 26 8.24 3.65 10.54
CA LEU A 26 6.83 3.91 10.85
C LEU A 26 6.63 4.27 12.32
N GLU A 27 7.32 3.59 13.23
CA GLU A 27 7.32 3.89 14.67
C GLU A 27 7.82 5.30 14.96
N ALA A 28 8.86 5.75 14.26
CA ALA A 28 9.37 7.12 14.35
C ALA A 28 8.31 8.17 13.95
N MET A 29 7.30 7.79 13.15
CA MET A 29 6.20 8.68 12.74
C MET A 29 4.99 8.63 13.68
N THR A 30 5.03 7.89 14.79
CA THR A 30 3.88 7.71 15.71
C THR A 30 3.34 9.04 16.23
N THR A 31 4.21 10.00 16.57
CA THR A 31 3.80 11.32 17.08
C THR A 31 3.04 12.15 16.03
N ARG A 32 3.15 11.82 14.75
CA ARG A 32 2.42 12.47 13.67
C ARG A 32 1.03 11.87 13.46
N GLY A 33 0.85 10.59 13.77
CA GLY A 33 -0.42 9.90 13.54
C GLY A 33 -0.56 8.62 14.36
N PRO A 34 -1.10 8.71 15.59
CA PRO A 34 -1.25 7.54 16.46
C PRO A 34 -2.54 6.76 16.24
N ASP A 35 -3.47 7.26 15.40
CA ASP A 35 -4.85 6.78 15.38
C ASP A 35 -5.05 5.54 14.51
N SER A 36 -4.34 5.48 13.40
CA SER A 36 -4.31 4.32 12.50
C SER A 36 -3.03 4.29 11.69
N ALA A 37 -2.65 3.11 11.22
CA ALA A 37 -1.52 2.94 10.33
C ALA A 37 -1.77 1.81 9.32
N GLY A 38 -0.95 1.81 8.26
CA GLY A 38 -0.94 0.71 7.32
C GLY A 38 0.27 0.76 6.42
N LEU A 39 0.52 -0.37 5.78
CA LEU A 39 1.65 -0.62 4.90
C LEU A 39 1.21 -1.37 3.64
N ALA A 40 1.91 -1.09 2.54
CA ALA A 40 1.96 -1.98 1.37
C ALA A 40 3.40 -2.47 1.23
N VAL A 41 3.58 -3.78 1.16
CA VAL A 41 4.89 -4.44 1.02
C VAL A 41 4.91 -5.25 -0.26
N TYR A 42 6.00 -5.15 -1.02
CA TYR A 42 6.20 -5.82 -2.30
C TYR A 42 7.35 -6.81 -2.20
N ALA A 43 7.08 -8.04 -2.62
CA ALA A 43 8.07 -9.11 -2.64
C ALA A 43 7.93 -9.98 -3.89
N ASP A 44 9.04 -10.53 -4.40
CA ASP A 44 9.02 -11.50 -5.50
C ASP A 44 8.45 -12.86 -5.05
N ARG A 45 8.60 -13.15 -3.77
CA ARG A 45 8.03 -14.31 -3.08
C ARG A 45 7.13 -13.79 -1.96
N ASP A 46 6.51 -14.69 -1.25
CA ASP A 46 5.72 -14.35 -0.08
C ASP A 46 6.50 -13.44 0.89
N PRO A 47 6.02 -12.25 1.21
CA PRO A 47 6.66 -11.37 2.19
C PRO A 47 6.54 -11.91 3.62
N VAL A 48 5.52 -12.75 3.91
CA VAL A 48 5.22 -13.26 5.24
C VAL A 48 6.10 -14.48 5.56
N PRO A 49 6.78 -14.54 6.72
CA PRO A 49 7.62 -15.68 7.10
C PRO A 49 6.85 -17.00 7.21
N ALA A 50 7.49 -18.10 6.83
CA ALA A 50 6.89 -19.43 6.81
C ALA A 50 6.32 -19.93 8.17
N GLY A 51 6.75 -19.36 9.30
CA GLY A 51 6.20 -19.68 10.62
C GLY A 51 4.76 -19.26 10.86
N HIS A 52 4.17 -18.44 9.99
CA HIS A 52 2.74 -18.08 9.98
C HIS A 52 1.96 -18.88 8.94
N LYS A 53 2.60 -19.84 8.27
CA LYS A 53 2.03 -20.65 7.18
C LYS A 53 1.79 -22.07 7.65
N ALA A 54 0.69 -22.65 7.22
CA ALA A 54 0.65 -24.09 6.99
C ALA A 54 1.67 -24.38 5.87
N ASP A 55 2.68 -25.19 6.16
CA ASP A 55 3.78 -25.56 5.25
C ASP A 55 3.19 -26.08 3.92
N PRO A 56 3.40 -25.42 2.77
CA PRO A 56 2.88 -25.91 1.50
C PRO A 56 3.71 -27.05 0.89
N GLY A 57 4.60 -27.69 1.64
CA GLY A 57 5.45 -28.79 1.13
C GLY A 57 6.39 -28.36 0.01
N PRO A 58 7.51 -29.11 -0.20
CA PRO A 58 8.58 -28.69 -1.12
C PRO A 58 8.26 -28.81 -2.62
N ASP A 59 7.07 -29.23 -3.01
CA ASP A 59 6.74 -29.62 -4.40
C ASP A 59 5.67 -28.76 -5.10
N HIS A 60 5.39 -27.53 -4.63
CA HIS A 60 4.63 -26.61 -5.45
C HIS A 60 5.58 -25.73 -6.27
N PRO A 61 5.74 -26.03 -7.58
CA PRO A 61 6.37 -25.08 -8.48
C PRO A 61 5.55 -23.79 -8.50
N ASP A 62 6.21 -22.63 -8.46
CA ASP A 62 5.56 -21.36 -8.66
C ASP A 62 4.72 -21.46 -9.94
N PRO A 63 3.38 -21.36 -9.86
CA PRO A 63 2.56 -21.41 -11.05
C PRO A 63 2.89 -20.22 -11.94
N PRO A 64 2.88 -20.41 -13.24
CA PRO A 64 3.32 -19.40 -14.18
C PRO A 64 2.42 -18.15 -14.11
N GLY A 65 2.94 -17.07 -13.58
CA GLY A 65 2.68 -15.70 -14.02
C GLY A 65 1.28 -15.08 -13.89
N GLN A 66 0.27 -15.74 -13.34
CA GLN A 66 -1.13 -15.27 -13.37
C GLN A 66 -1.81 -15.13 -12.00
N GLU A 67 -1.23 -15.61 -10.91
CA GLU A 67 -1.86 -15.50 -9.59
C GLU A 67 -1.77 -14.08 -9.03
N LEU A 68 -2.88 -13.64 -8.43
CA LEU A 68 -2.96 -12.41 -7.67
C LEU A 68 -3.14 -12.73 -6.19
N ARG A 69 -2.52 -11.92 -5.37
CA ARG A 69 -2.66 -11.90 -3.91
C ARG A 69 -3.67 -10.82 -3.56
N TYR A 70 -4.68 -11.18 -2.83
CA TYR A 70 -5.71 -10.26 -2.35
C TYR A 70 -5.58 -10.17 -0.83
N SER A 71 -5.30 -9.00 -0.31
CA SER A 71 -5.38 -8.72 1.12
C SER A 71 -6.85 -8.55 1.52
N LEU A 72 -7.32 -9.33 2.48
CA LEU A 72 -8.68 -9.27 2.99
C LEU A 72 -8.68 -8.86 4.47
N ARG A 73 -9.66 -8.07 4.87
CA ARG A 73 -9.82 -7.58 6.24
C ARG A 73 -11.30 -7.51 6.62
N SER A 74 -11.61 -7.91 7.84
CA SER A 74 -12.94 -7.75 8.44
C SER A 74 -12.81 -7.25 9.87
N ASP A 75 -13.76 -6.43 10.33
CA ASP A 75 -13.88 -6.07 11.74
C ASP A 75 -14.62 -7.15 12.54
N GLU A 76 -15.20 -8.14 11.86
CA GLU A 76 -15.85 -9.31 12.43
C GLU A 76 -14.96 -10.54 12.27
N THR A 77 -15.16 -11.54 13.13
CA THR A 77 -14.48 -12.84 13.00
C THR A 77 -14.98 -13.56 11.76
N ILE A 78 -14.06 -13.96 10.89
CA ILE A 78 -14.34 -14.66 9.63
C ILE A 78 -13.71 -16.05 9.66
N ASP A 79 -14.48 -17.03 9.24
CA ASP A 79 -13.95 -18.34 8.83
C ASP A 79 -13.38 -18.21 7.40
N TRP A 80 -12.06 -17.94 7.32
CA TRP A 80 -11.37 -17.72 6.06
C TRP A 80 -11.40 -18.93 5.14
N ASP A 81 -11.34 -20.15 5.71
CA ASP A 81 -11.40 -21.40 4.92
C ASP A 81 -12.79 -21.62 4.30
N LEU A 82 -13.83 -21.32 5.05
CA LEU A 82 -15.21 -21.38 4.52
C LEU A 82 -15.42 -20.32 3.44
N LEU A 83 -14.91 -19.10 3.66
CA LEU A 83 -14.99 -18.04 2.67
C LEU A 83 -14.24 -18.42 1.39
N ALA A 84 -13.04 -18.99 1.51
CA ALA A 84 -12.27 -19.46 0.36
C ALA A 84 -13.01 -20.52 -0.45
N LYS A 85 -13.63 -21.50 0.23
CA LYS A 85 -14.45 -22.53 -0.45
C LYS A 85 -15.61 -21.92 -1.22
N ARG A 86 -16.29 -20.91 -0.68
CA ARG A 86 -17.39 -20.21 -1.36
C ARG A 86 -16.90 -19.45 -2.60
N ILE A 87 -15.79 -18.72 -2.48
CA ILE A 87 -15.20 -17.99 -3.59
C ILE A 87 -14.68 -18.96 -4.66
N ALA A 88 -14.03 -20.07 -4.27
CA ALA A 88 -13.58 -21.09 -5.21
C ALA A 88 -14.73 -21.69 -6.00
N ALA A 89 -15.83 -22.04 -5.33
CA ALA A 89 -17.03 -22.56 -5.98
C ALA A 89 -17.64 -21.59 -7.00
N GLU A 90 -17.59 -20.28 -6.71
CA GLU A 90 -18.16 -19.26 -7.58
C GLU A 90 -17.24 -18.89 -8.76
N THR A 91 -15.93 -18.84 -8.52
CA THR A 91 -14.94 -18.46 -9.55
C THR A 91 -14.46 -19.63 -10.39
N GLY A 92 -14.70 -20.87 -9.93
CA GLY A 92 -14.16 -22.08 -10.55
C GLY A 92 -12.65 -22.18 -10.50
N ARG A 93 -12.01 -21.52 -9.51
CA ARG A 93 -10.56 -21.49 -9.32
C ARG A 93 -10.20 -21.86 -7.89
N ASP A 94 -9.12 -22.62 -7.73
CA ASP A 94 -8.55 -22.90 -6.43
C ASP A 94 -8.00 -21.64 -5.76
N LEU A 95 -8.04 -21.64 -4.44
CA LEU A 95 -7.60 -20.57 -3.59
C LEU A 95 -6.65 -21.09 -2.53
N ARG A 96 -5.51 -20.40 -2.34
CA ARG A 96 -4.66 -20.57 -1.18
C ARG A 96 -4.96 -19.44 -0.19
N VAL A 97 -5.10 -19.80 1.08
CA VAL A 97 -5.37 -18.88 2.17
C VAL A 97 -4.14 -18.78 3.06
N GLU A 98 -3.71 -17.56 3.32
CA GLU A 98 -2.61 -17.23 4.23
C GLU A 98 -3.14 -16.31 5.33
N PRO A 99 -3.52 -16.85 6.50
CA PRO A 99 -4.04 -16.02 7.58
C PRO A 99 -2.97 -15.05 8.10
N LEU A 100 -3.36 -13.78 8.31
CA LEU A 100 -2.55 -12.75 8.95
C LEU A 100 -3.05 -12.40 10.36
N GLY A 101 -3.84 -13.28 10.95
CA GLY A 101 -4.52 -13.11 12.24
C GLY A 101 -5.98 -13.55 12.16
N SER A 102 -6.78 -13.18 13.15
CA SER A 102 -8.20 -13.57 13.23
C SER A 102 -9.10 -12.79 12.27
N ASP A 103 -8.67 -11.62 11.84
CA ASP A 103 -9.48 -10.63 11.11
C ASP A 103 -8.87 -10.22 9.76
N SER A 104 -7.76 -10.83 9.38
CA SER A 104 -7.07 -10.54 8.12
C SER A 104 -6.48 -11.81 7.51
N ALA A 105 -6.47 -11.87 6.17
CA ALA A 105 -5.86 -12.96 5.42
C ALA A 105 -5.39 -12.48 4.05
N VAL A 106 -4.45 -13.17 3.45
CA VAL A 106 -4.11 -13.06 2.04
C VAL A 106 -4.68 -14.26 1.31
N PHE A 107 -5.46 -13.98 0.27
CA PHE A 107 -5.98 -15.01 -0.63
C PHE A 107 -5.19 -14.96 -1.94
N VAL A 108 -4.68 -16.08 -2.38
CA VAL A 108 -3.94 -16.22 -3.63
C VAL A 108 -4.78 -17.00 -4.63
N SER A 109 -5.03 -16.41 -5.81
CA SER A 109 -5.90 -17.00 -6.82
C SER A 109 -5.51 -16.61 -8.23
N SER A 110 -5.76 -17.52 -9.18
CA SER A 110 -5.70 -17.27 -10.62
C SER A 110 -7.03 -16.80 -11.22
N ALA A 111 -8.04 -16.53 -10.38
CA ALA A 111 -9.32 -15.99 -10.84
C ALA A 111 -9.14 -14.58 -11.41
N ALA A 112 -9.94 -14.22 -12.42
CA ALA A 112 -9.98 -12.86 -12.92
C ALA A 112 -10.36 -11.89 -11.79
N GLU A 113 -9.65 -10.76 -11.69
CA GLU A 113 -9.83 -9.75 -10.64
C GLU A 113 -11.30 -9.40 -10.39
N THR A 114 -12.02 -9.06 -11.46
CA THR A 114 -13.44 -8.67 -11.38
C THR A 114 -14.31 -9.78 -10.81
N SER A 115 -14.04 -11.03 -11.20
CA SER A 115 -14.78 -12.20 -10.71
C SER A 115 -14.48 -12.45 -9.23
N PHE A 116 -13.21 -12.38 -8.83
CA PHE A 116 -12.80 -12.57 -7.44
C PHE A 116 -13.42 -11.50 -6.52
N LEU A 117 -13.28 -10.22 -6.85
CA LEU A 117 -13.82 -9.12 -6.06
C LEU A 117 -15.37 -9.18 -5.97
N ALA A 118 -16.04 -9.58 -7.05
CA ALA A 118 -17.48 -9.78 -7.04
C ALA A 118 -17.89 -10.95 -6.14
N ALA A 119 -17.15 -12.05 -6.16
CA ALA A 119 -17.39 -13.21 -5.30
C ALA A 119 -17.20 -12.87 -3.81
N VAL A 120 -16.13 -12.14 -3.46
CA VAL A 120 -15.93 -11.65 -2.08
C VAL A 120 -17.12 -10.82 -1.61
N ARG A 121 -17.54 -9.82 -2.41
CA ARG A 121 -18.67 -8.94 -2.05
C ARG A 121 -19.97 -9.69 -1.84
N ARG A 122 -20.22 -10.78 -2.59
CA ARG A 122 -21.42 -11.61 -2.44
C ARG A 122 -21.34 -12.55 -1.25
N ALA A 123 -20.17 -13.20 -1.08
CA ALA A 123 -20.00 -14.23 -0.05
C ALA A 123 -19.84 -13.64 1.36
N ALA A 124 -19.23 -12.43 1.47
CA ALA A 124 -18.94 -11.77 2.75
C ALA A 124 -18.89 -10.23 2.56
N PRO A 125 -20.05 -9.53 2.51
CA PRO A 125 -20.11 -8.10 2.26
C PRO A 125 -19.42 -7.26 3.34
N GLN A 126 -19.19 -7.80 4.54
CA GLN A 126 -18.43 -7.17 5.63
C GLN A 126 -16.91 -7.26 5.44
N VAL A 127 -16.42 -8.06 4.48
CA VAL A 127 -14.99 -8.17 4.18
C VAL A 127 -14.60 -7.08 3.19
N THR A 128 -13.56 -6.34 3.54
CA THR A 128 -12.92 -5.36 2.67
C THR A 128 -11.68 -5.96 2.00
N VAL A 129 -11.30 -5.42 0.85
CA VAL A 129 -10.07 -5.76 0.13
C VAL A 129 -9.15 -4.52 0.12
N PRO A 130 -8.25 -4.35 1.10
CA PRO A 130 -7.35 -3.21 1.21
C PRO A 130 -6.44 -3.01 0.00
N GLY A 131 -6.12 -4.09 -0.71
CA GLY A 131 -5.31 -4.06 -1.91
C GLY A 131 -5.06 -5.45 -2.47
N PHE A 132 -4.53 -5.49 -3.68
CA PHE A 132 -4.21 -6.74 -4.36
C PHE A 132 -3.10 -6.53 -5.39
N GLY A 133 -2.45 -7.60 -5.80
CA GLY A 133 -1.39 -7.57 -6.81
C GLY A 133 -0.65 -8.90 -6.89
N ARG A 134 0.33 -8.97 -7.78
CA ARG A 134 1.19 -10.17 -7.90
C ARG A 134 2.26 -10.21 -6.81
N SER A 135 2.73 -9.04 -6.42
CA SER A 135 3.86 -8.89 -5.49
C SER A 135 3.47 -8.16 -4.21
N MET A 136 2.27 -7.57 -4.15
CA MET A 136 1.87 -6.67 -3.09
C MET A 136 0.98 -7.34 -2.05
N VAL A 137 1.29 -7.10 -0.77
CA VAL A 137 0.41 -7.34 0.37
C VAL A 137 0.16 -6.02 1.08
N VAL A 138 -1.10 -5.74 1.41
CA VAL A 138 -1.52 -4.53 2.12
C VAL A 138 -2.11 -4.92 3.46
N VAL A 139 -1.60 -4.31 4.53
CA VAL A 139 -2.20 -4.36 5.87
C VAL A 139 -2.46 -2.96 6.36
N LYS A 140 -3.62 -2.74 6.95
CA LYS A 140 -3.97 -1.48 7.59
C LYS A 140 -4.97 -1.70 8.72
N ASP A 141 -4.83 -0.92 9.77
CA ASP A 141 -5.66 -1.06 10.96
C ASP A 141 -5.75 0.23 11.77
N VAL A 142 -6.65 0.23 12.73
CA VAL A 142 -6.80 1.26 13.75
C VAL A 142 -5.84 0.98 14.89
N GLY A 143 -5.12 2.00 15.36
CA GLY A 143 -4.19 1.94 16.46
C GLY A 143 -2.79 2.45 16.14
N ALA A 144 -1.92 2.40 17.14
CA ALA A 144 -0.55 2.88 17.02
C ALA A 144 0.29 2.02 16.06
N PRO A 145 1.19 2.62 15.27
CA PRO A 145 2.03 1.91 14.30
C PRO A 145 2.75 0.69 14.86
N ALA A 146 3.38 0.81 16.03
CA ALA A 146 4.09 -0.29 16.69
C ALA A 146 3.18 -1.50 16.98
N ALA A 147 1.97 -1.25 17.47
CA ALA A 147 0.99 -2.30 17.75
C ALA A 147 0.54 -3.02 16.48
N ILE A 148 0.33 -2.26 15.40
CA ILE A 148 -0.07 -2.81 14.10
C ILE A 148 1.08 -3.64 13.51
N CYS A 149 2.32 -3.12 13.51
CA CYS A 149 3.48 -3.86 13.02
C CYS A 149 3.70 -5.17 13.80
N ALA A 150 3.57 -5.13 15.13
CA ALA A 150 3.67 -6.33 15.97
C ALA A 150 2.55 -7.33 15.69
N ARG A 151 1.30 -6.86 15.56
CA ARG A 151 0.12 -7.69 15.29
C ARG A 151 0.26 -8.52 14.01
N TYR A 152 0.75 -7.91 12.95
CA TYR A 152 0.93 -8.56 11.65
C TYR A 152 2.33 -9.18 11.45
N GLY A 153 3.20 -9.11 12.47
CA GLY A 153 4.55 -9.65 12.38
C GLY A 153 5.43 -8.96 11.32
N ILE A 154 5.14 -7.70 11.00
CA ILE A 154 5.82 -6.94 9.93
C ILE A 154 7.34 -6.95 10.05
N PRO A 155 7.97 -6.86 11.26
CA PRO A 155 9.44 -6.90 11.35
C PRO A 155 10.09 -8.13 10.72
N GLY A 156 9.37 -9.25 10.63
CA GLY A 156 9.84 -10.47 9.98
C GLY A 156 9.58 -10.56 8.47
N TRP A 157 8.93 -9.56 7.87
CA TRP A 157 8.60 -9.60 6.44
C TRP A 157 9.79 -9.21 5.58
N GLY A 158 10.02 -9.99 4.52
CA GLY A 158 10.97 -9.65 3.47
C GLY A 158 10.30 -8.96 2.29
N GLY A 159 11.10 -8.36 1.40
CA GLY A 159 10.60 -7.73 0.19
C GLY A 159 11.60 -6.73 -0.38
N TYR A 160 11.29 -6.15 -1.53
CA TYR A 160 12.18 -5.23 -2.22
C TYR A 160 11.73 -3.76 -2.10
N GLN A 161 10.47 -3.52 -1.78
CA GLN A 161 10.00 -2.17 -1.46
C GLN A 161 8.76 -2.21 -0.58
N GLY A 162 8.50 -1.09 0.10
CA GLY A 162 7.27 -0.90 0.84
C GLY A 162 7.02 0.56 1.14
N ILE A 163 5.74 0.88 1.35
CA ILE A 163 5.30 2.20 1.79
C ILE A 163 4.42 2.06 3.01
N GLY A 164 4.45 3.06 3.87
CA GLY A 164 3.66 3.08 5.08
C GLY A 164 3.14 4.48 5.40
N HIS A 165 2.09 4.50 6.19
CA HIS A 165 1.41 5.73 6.59
C HIS A 165 0.94 5.63 8.04
N THR A 166 1.06 6.74 8.76
CA THR A 166 0.45 6.95 10.07
C THR A 166 -0.54 8.09 10.00
N ARG A 167 -1.75 7.87 10.49
CA ARG A 167 -2.85 8.83 10.38
C ARG A 167 -3.16 9.48 11.72
N MET A 168 -3.33 10.79 11.69
CA MET A 168 -4.05 11.54 12.70
C MET A 168 -5.40 11.94 12.11
N ALA A 169 -6.47 11.44 12.67
CA ALA A 169 -7.81 11.81 12.26
C ALA A 169 -8.17 13.19 12.82
N THR A 170 -8.64 14.07 11.96
CA THR A 170 -9.07 15.43 12.36
C THR A 170 -10.59 15.59 12.29
N GLU A 171 -11.21 15.16 11.20
CA GLU A 171 -12.65 15.34 10.96
C GLU A 171 -13.37 14.07 10.54
N SER A 172 -12.67 13.07 10.05
CA SER A 172 -13.25 11.81 9.58
C SER A 172 -13.11 10.69 10.61
N ALA A 173 -14.03 9.72 10.57
CA ALA A 173 -14.01 8.56 11.45
C ALA A 173 -12.67 7.80 11.35
N VAL A 174 -12.19 7.32 12.49
CA VAL A 174 -11.03 6.42 12.57
C VAL A 174 -11.54 5.02 12.26
N THR A 175 -11.39 4.60 11.01
CA THR A 175 -11.76 3.27 10.54
C THR A 175 -10.66 2.69 9.66
N THR A 176 -10.60 1.39 9.57
CA THR A 176 -9.66 0.69 8.70
C THR A 176 -9.87 1.08 7.23
N ALA A 177 -11.12 1.28 6.79
CA ALA A 177 -11.44 1.66 5.41
C ALA A 177 -10.82 3.02 5.01
N HIS A 178 -10.78 3.99 5.94
CA HIS A 178 -10.21 5.31 5.72
C HIS A 178 -8.70 5.40 5.99
N SER A 179 -8.07 4.30 6.39
CA SER A 179 -6.62 4.24 6.60
C SER A 179 -5.88 4.02 5.28
N HIS A 180 -4.68 4.55 5.18
CA HIS A 180 -3.78 4.30 4.04
C HIS A 180 -3.01 2.98 4.22
N PRO A 181 -2.47 2.41 3.12
CA PRO A 181 -2.50 2.88 1.74
C PRO A 181 -3.85 2.69 1.04
N PHE A 182 -4.08 3.45 -0.05
CA PHE A 182 -5.13 3.16 -1.02
C PHE A 182 -4.54 2.43 -2.22
N ALA A 183 -5.08 1.25 -2.54
CA ALA A 183 -4.55 0.36 -3.56
C ALA A 183 -5.67 -0.12 -4.52
N PRO A 184 -6.14 0.77 -5.43
CA PRO A 184 -7.32 0.53 -6.25
C PRO A 184 -7.06 -0.35 -7.49
N ALA A 185 -5.82 -0.71 -7.79
CA ALA A 185 -5.43 -1.53 -8.92
C ALA A 185 -4.30 -2.49 -8.52
N ALA A 186 -4.09 -3.53 -9.32
CA ALA A 186 -3.06 -4.53 -9.06
C ALA A 186 -1.67 -3.90 -8.93
N ASP A 187 -0.99 -4.21 -7.82
CA ASP A 187 0.36 -3.71 -7.49
C ASP A 187 0.49 -2.16 -7.49
N LEU A 188 -0.59 -1.41 -7.37
CA LEU A 188 -0.57 0.03 -7.22
C LEU A 188 -0.99 0.42 -5.81
N ALA A 189 -0.13 1.12 -5.08
CA ALA A 189 -0.45 1.66 -3.76
C ALA A 189 -0.04 3.13 -3.64
N LEU A 190 -0.86 3.90 -2.93
CA LEU A 190 -0.67 5.34 -2.70
C LEU A 190 -0.84 5.66 -1.23
N VAL A 191 0.09 6.44 -0.67
CA VAL A 191 -0.06 7.13 0.61
C VAL A 191 0.03 8.63 0.42
N HIS A 192 -0.74 9.37 1.21
CA HIS A 192 -0.97 10.80 1.06
C HIS A 192 -0.82 11.53 2.40
N ASN A 193 -0.12 12.62 2.39
CA ASN A 193 -0.13 13.61 3.46
C ASN A 193 -0.55 14.96 2.89
N GLY A 194 -1.74 15.42 3.23
CA GLY A 194 -2.29 16.66 2.72
C GLY A 194 -3.81 16.68 2.70
N SER A 195 -4.35 17.47 1.75
CA SER A 195 -5.78 17.54 1.50
C SER A 195 -6.02 18.00 0.06
N PHE A 196 -6.97 17.37 -0.62
CA PHE A 196 -7.45 17.78 -1.94
C PHE A 196 -8.80 18.50 -1.81
N SER A 197 -8.83 19.76 -2.16
CA SER A 197 -10.03 20.61 -2.02
C SER A 197 -11.12 20.31 -3.04
N ASN A 198 -10.75 19.89 -4.26
CA ASN A 198 -11.68 19.61 -5.35
C ASN A 198 -11.99 18.11 -5.56
N TYR A 199 -11.63 17.25 -4.61
CA TYR A 199 -11.77 15.78 -4.74
C TYR A 199 -13.20 15.33 -5.08
N ALA A 200 -14.23 16.04 -4.58
CA ALA A 200 -15.62 15.72 -4.85
C ALA A 200 -15.98 15.87 -6.34
N THR A 201 -15.46 16.92 -6.99
CA THR A 201 -15.62 17.16 -8.43
C THR A 201 -14.94 16.06 -9.25
N VAL A 202 -13.68 15.70 -8.89
CA VAL A 202 -12.92 14.64 -9.56
C VAL A 202 -13.60 13.29 -9.37
N ARG A 203 -14.06 12.97 -8.14
CA ARG A 203 -14.86 11.77 -7.84
C ARG A 203 -16.10 11.66 -8.71
N GLY A 204 -16.85 12.76 -8.86
CA GLY A 204 -18.04 12.80 -9.73
C GLY A 204 -17.72 12.54 -11.20
N ARG A 205 -16.55 13.00 -11.68
CA ARG A 205 -16.07 12.71 -13.03
C ARG A 205 -15.69 11.24 -13.21
N LEU A 206 -14.92 10.66 -12.29
CA LEU A 206 -14.55 9.25 -12.28
C LEU A 206 -15.80 8.36 -12.26
N ALA A 207 -16.80 8.71 -11.46
CA ALA A 207 -18.06 7.96 -11.40
C ALA A 207 -18.80 7.94 -12.74
N ARG A 208 -18.77 9.02 -13.53
CA ARG A 208 -19.35 9.06 -14.90
C ARG A 208 -18.58 8.17 -15.89
N GLN A 209 -17.31 7.87 -15.60
CA GLN A 209 -16.49 6.91 -16.35
C GLN A 209 -16.65 5.45 -15.85
N GLY A 210 -17.56 5.22 -14.88
CA GLY A 210 -17.76 3.90 -14.27
C GLY A 210 -16.80 3.57 -13.13
N ILE A 211 -15.90 4.49 -12.75
CA ILE A 211 -14.92 4.30 -11.68
C ILE A 211 -15.53 4.79 -10.37
N ARG A 212 -15.80 3.86 -9.45
CA ARG A 212 -16.39 4.17 -8.15
C ARG A 212 -15.32 4.18 -7.05
N CYS A 213 -15.45 5.12 -6.12
CA CYS A 213 -14.70 5.11 -4.86
C CYS A 213 -15.52 4.38 -3.80
N ASP A 214 -14.85 3.57 -3.00
CA ASP A 214 -15.47 2.77 -1.93
C ASP A 214 -15.62 3.59 -0.64
N THR A 215 -14.82 4.67 -0.51
CA THR A 215 -14.86 5.61 0.63
C THR A 215 -15.13 7.05 0.17
N ASP A 216 -15.31 7.95 1.11
CA ASP A 216 -15.37 9.39 0.89
C ASP A 216 -13.99 10.07 1.04
N ASN A 217 -12.90 9.29 1.15
CA ASN A 217 -11.55 9.80 1.32
C ASN A 217 -11.00 10.40 0.02
N ASP A 218 -10.44 11.60 0.12
CA ASP A 218 -9.83 12.34 -0.99
C ASP A 218 -8.62 11.60 -1.59
N SER A 219 -7.88 10.87 -0.77
CA SER A 219 -6.71 10.09 -1.18
C SER A 219 -7.09 8.89 -2.06
N GLU A 220 -8.27 8.27 -1.81
CA GLU A 220 -8.78 7.24 -2.71
C GLU A 220 -9.06 7.79 -4.09
N VAL A 221 -9.61 9.00 -4.16
CA VAL A 221 -9.90 9.66 -5.45
C VAL A 221 -8.60 9.87 -6.24
N ALA A 222 -7.53 10.35 -5.59
CA ALA A 222 -6.22 10.50 -6.22
C ALA A 222 -5.66 9.14 -6.69
N ALA A 223 -5.73 8.10 -5.86
CA ALA A 223 -5.27 6.77 -6.22
C ALA A 223 -6.03 6.20 -7.43
N ARG A 224 -7.35 6.37 -7.46
CA ARG A 224 -8.19 5.93 -8.58
C ARG A 224 -7.96 6.74 -9.85
N LEU A 225 -7.64 8.04 -9.74
CA LEU A 225 -7.26 8.86 -10.89
C LEU A 225 -5.96 8.34 -11.53
N VAL A 226 -4.93 8.05 -10.71
CA VAL A 226 -3.68 7.46 -11.20
C VAL A 226 -3.95 6.10 -11.86
N ALA A 227 -4.70 5.22 -11.19
CA ALA A 227 -5.06 3.91 -11.72
C ALA A 227 -5.79 3.99 -13.06
N ALA A 228 -6.73 4.93 -13.22
CA ALA A 228 -7.47 5.14 -14.45
C ALA A 228 -6.55 5.55 -15.60
N ARG A 229 -5.63 6.48 -15.36
CA ARG A 229 -4.66 6.91 -16.38
C ARG A 229 -3.72 5.76 -16.79
N MET A 230 -3.24 4.98 -15.82
CA MET A 230 -2.41 3.80 -16.10
C MET A 230 -3.18 2.74 -16.90
N ALA A 231 -4.45 2.53 -16.62
CA ALA A 231 -5.31 1.62 -17.39
C ALA A 231 -5.53 2.08 -18.84
N GLU A 232 -5.45 3.38 -19.11
CA GLU A 232 -5.47 3.98 -20.44
C GLU A 232 -4.11 3.89 -21.17
N GLY A 233 -3.07 3.32 -20.53
CA GLY A 233 -1.73 3.11 -21.11
C GLY A 233 -0.71 4.19 -20.74
N ALA A 234 -1.05 5.14 -19.86
CA ALA A 234 -0.07 6.10 -19.33
C ALA A 234 0.93 5.40 -18.39
N ASP A 235 2.15 5.89 -18.33
CA ASP A 235 3.09 5.49 -17.30
C ASP A 235 2.77 6.14 -15.94
N LEU A 236 3.46 5.71 -14.87
CA LEU A 236 3.23 6.24 -13.52
C LEU A 236 3.50 7.75 -13.45
N ALA A 237 4.55 8.25 -14.11
CA ALA A 237 4.89 9.67 -14.10
C ALA A 237 3.79 10.51 -14.75
N ASP A 238 3.20 10.05 -15.86
CA ASP A 238 2.08 10.71 -16.54
C ASP A 238 0.80 10.66 -15.68
N GLY A 239 0.55 9.55 -15.00
CA GLY A 239 -0.52 9.45 -14.01
C GLY A 239 -0.36 10.49 -12.89
N LEU A 240 0.86 10.69 -12.39
CA LEU A 240 1.17 11.69 -11.36
C LEU A 240 1.09 13.13 -11.88
N ARG A 241 1.52 13.40 -13.13
CA ARG A 241 1.29 14.71 -13.79
C ARG A 241 -0.19 15.04 -13.90
N THR A 242 -1.03 14.01 -14.10
CA THR A 242 -2.48 14.21 -14.12
C THR A 242 -3.00 14.63 -12.76
N VAL A 243 -2.47 14.08 -11.66
CA VAL A 243 -2.81 14.54 -10.30
C VAL A 243 -2.43 16.01 -10.11
N LEU A 244 -1.20 16.41 -10.44
CA LEU A 244 -0.76 17.82 -10.36
C LEU A 244 -1.66 18.76 -11.15
N LYS A 245 -2.16 18.33 -12.31
CA LYS A 245 -2.98 19.16 -13.20
C LYS A 245 -4.45 19.26 -12.76
N GLU A 246 -4.99 18.19 -12.19
CA GLU A 246 -6.44 18.04 -12.03
C GLU A 246 -6.92 18.06 -10.59
N MET A 247 -6.00 17.92 -9.62
CA MET A 247 -6.35 17.92 -8.20
C MET A 247 -5.78 19.17 -7.51
N ASP A 248 -6.69 19.99 -7.00
CA ASP A 248 -6.34 21.19 -6.25
C ASP A 248 -6.11 20.83 -4.77
N GLY A 249 -5.07 21.40 -4.17
CA GLY A 249 -4.79 21.17 -2.76
C GLY A 249 -3.31 21.33 -2.42
N PHE A 250 -2.95 20.88 -1.25
CA PHE A 250 -1.55 20.82 -0.81
C PHE A 250 -1.26 19.41 -0.30
N PHE A 251 -0.28 18.78 -0.91
CA PHE A 251 -0.03 17.36 -0.70
C PHE A 251 1.42 16.93 -0.93
N THR A 252 1.78 15.85 -0.27
CA THR A 252 2.87 14.97 -0.65
C THR A 252 2.30 13.58 -0.88
N LEU A 253 2.58 12.99 -2.02
CA LEU A 253 2.23 11.61 -2.34
C LEU A 253 3.49 10.76 -2.45
N LEU A 254 3.40 9.55 -1.94
CA LEU A 254 4.31 8.47 -2.23
C LEU A 254 3.50 7.35 -2.88
N VAL A 255 3.88 6.97 -4.09
CA VAL A 255 3.14 6.01 -4.92
C VAL A 255 4.08 4.92 -5.39
N THR A 256 3.61 3.68 -5.31
CA THR A 256 4.38 2.52 -5.73
C THR A 256 3.60 1.65 -6.69
N THR A 257 4.32 1.07 -7.64
CA THR A 257 3.86 -0.04 -8.46
C THR A 257 4.79 -1.24 -8.22
N ARG A 258 4.55 -2.34 -8.90
CA ARG A 258 5.43 -3.51 -8.80
C ARG A 258 6.90 -3.21 -9.09
N THR A 259 7.18 -2.23 -9.95
CA THR A 259 8.52 -1.93 -10.45
C THR A 259 8.98 -0.51 -10.19
N GLN A 260 8.13 0.36 -9.67
CA GLN A 260 8.43 1.78 -9.51
C GLN A 260 8.09 2.29 -8.12
N PHE A 261 8.88 3.26 -7.68
CA PHE A 261 8.70 4.01 -6.44
C PHE A 261 8.76 5.48 -6.80
N ALA A 262 7.70 6.24 -6.50
CA ALA A 262 7.57 7.61 -6.93
C ALA A 262 7.15 8.55 -5.80
N VAL A 263 7.77 9.74 -5.76
CA VAL A 263 7.45 10.82 -4.83
C VAL A 263 7.09 12.06 -5.62
N ILE A 264 6.04 12.75 -5.18
CA ILE A 264 5.56 14.00 -5.78
C ILE A 264 5.06 14.94 -4.69
N ARG A 265 5.29 16.25 -4.86
CA ARG A 265 4.73 17.34 -4.05
C ARG A 265 3.92 18.30 -4.92
N ASP A 266 2.95 18.92 -4.32
CA ASP A 266 2.19 20.03 -4.94
C ASP A 266 3.05 21.28 -5.19
N SER A 267 2.47 22.31 -5.80
CA SER A 267 3.15 23.57 -6.11
C SER A 267 3.57 24.41 -4.89
N PHE A 268 2.94 24.18 -3.73
CA PHE A 268 3.30 24.86 -2.47
C PHE A 268 4.37 24.11 -1.68
N ALA A 269 4.45 22.79 -1.85
CA ALA A 269 5.36 21.89 -1.16
C ALA A 269 5.41 22.07 0.38
N CYS A 270 4.26 22.43 0.98
CA CYS A 270 4.18 22.68 2.42
C CYS A 270 4.10 21.40 3.25
N LYS A 271 3.76 20.25 2.65
CA LYS A 271 3.83 18.96 3.32
C LYS A 271 5.23 18.39 3.21
N PRO A 272 5.85 17.97 4.33
CA PRO A 272 7.25 17.59 4.32
C PRO A 272 7.49 16.29 3.56
N ALA A 273 8.64 16.22 2.89
CA ALA A 273 9.17 15.05 2.22
C ALA A 273 10.69 15.11 2.26
N VAL A 274 11.33 14.17 2.93
CA VAL A 274 12.78 14.02 2.95
C VAL A 274 13.12 12.71 2.24
N ILE A 275 13.99 12.80 1.24
CA ILE A 275 14.47 11.64 0.48
C ILE A 275 15.93 11.41 0.84
N ALA A 276 16.28 10.15 1.10
CA ALA A 276 17.66 9.69 1.25
C ALA A 276 17.95 8.65 0.16
N GLU A 277 18.97 8.90 -0.62
CA GLU A 277 19.42 8.02 -1.69
C GLU A 277 20.83 7.51 -1.45
N THR A 278 20.99 6.20 -1.55
CA THR A 278 22.27 5.50 -1.47
C THR A 278 22.41 4.53 -2.66
N PRO A 279 23.57 3.89 -2.86
CA PRO A 279 23.68 2.76 -3.79
C PRO A 279 22.75 1.59 -3.45
N ASP A 280 22.41 1.41 -2.15
CA ASP A 280 21.67 0.25 -1.66
C ASP A 280 20.16 0.46 -1.62
N TYR A 281 19.69 1.72 -1.52
CA TYR A 281 18.26 2.02 -1.42
C TYR A 281 17.92 3.47 -1.76
N VAL A 282 16.62 3.70 -1.98
CA VAL A 282 15.95 5.00 -1.85
C VAL A 282 14.97 4.92 -0.71
N ALA A 283 15.04 5.86 0.20
CA ALA A 283 14.10 6.00 1.31
C ALA A 283 13.44 7.38 1.28
N MET A 284 12.16 7.44 1.66
CA MET A 284 11.42 8.69 1.82
C MET A 284 10.70 8.67 3.16
N ALA A 285 10.72 9.79 3.87
CA ALA A 285 9.90 9.98 5.07
C ALA A 285 9.41 11.43 5.19
N SER A 286 8.34 11.64 5.96
CA SER A 286 7.89 12.99 6.32
C SER A 286 8.91 13.74 7.18
N GLU A 287 9.73 13.02 7.94
CA GLU A 287 10.77 13.63 8.82
C GLU A 287 12.05 12.82 8.75
N TYR A 288 13.19 13.53 8.79
CA TYR A 288 14.53 12.91 8.70
C TYR A 288 14.79 11.87 9.79
N HIS A 289 14.27 12.07 11.00
CA HIS A 289 14.56 11.13 12.10
C HIS A 289 14.04 9.72 11.84
N ALA A 290 13.02 9.56 10.98
CA ALA A 290 12.57 8.24 10.55
C ALA A 290 13.58 7.54 9.62
N LEU A 291 14.45 8.29 8.97
CA LEU A 291 15.53 7.78 8.12
C LEU A 291 16.80 7.47 8.90
N ALA A 292 16.97 8.08 10.08
CA ALA A 292 18.24 8.09 10.83
C ALA A 292 18.74 6.70 11.25
N GLY A 293 17.83 5.72 11.39
CA GLY A 293 18.18 4.33 11.73
C GLY A 293 18.53 3.44 10.54
N LEU A 294 18.44 3.95 9.29
CA LEU A 294 18.71 3.15 8.10
C LEU A 294 20.22 2.88 7.93
N PRO A 295 20.59 1.69 7.43
CA PRO A 295 21.97 1.33 7.16
C PRO A 295 22.65 2.32 6.21
N GLY A 296 23.84 2.83 6.58
CA GLY A 296 24.61 3.72 5.72
C GLY A 296 24.02 5.12 5.49
N ILE A 297 23.01 5.53 6.26
CA ILE A 297 22.33 6.84 6.11
C ILE A 297 23.29 8.04 6.17
N THR A 298 24.39 7.96 6.93
CA THR A 298 25.38 9.03 7.05
C THR A 298 26.10 9.34 5.74
N GLY A 299 26.14 8.40 4.80
CA GLY A 299 26.70 8.56 3.46
C GLY A 299 25.64 8.84 2.37
N ALA A 300 24.37 8.94 2.75
CA ALA A 300 23.28 9.15 1.80
C ALA A 300 23.27 10.57 1.24
N ARG A 301 22.86 10.69 -0.02
CA ARG A 301 22.39 11.97 -0.57
C ARG A 301 21.02 12.26 0.02
N VAL A 302 20.92 13.27 0.88
CA VAL A 302 19.65 13.68 1.50
C VAL A 302 19.17 14.97 0.87
N PHE A 303 17.91 15.01 0.44
CA PHE A 303 17.30 16.18 -0.18
C PHE A 303 15.78 16.20 0.00
N GLU A 304 15.17 17.36 -0.20
CA GLU A 304 13.72 17.52 -0.35
C GLU A 304 13.38 17.73 -1.82
N PRO A 305 12.34 17.05 -2.36
CA PRO A 305 11.85 17.31 -3.71
C PRO A 305 11.40 18.76 -3.86
N MET A 306 11.70 19.38 -4.99
CA MET A 306 11.18 20.71 -5.31
C MET A 306 9.66 20.64 -5.56
N PRO A 307 8.94 21.77 -5.46
CA PRO A 307 7.53 21.85 -5.85
C PRO A 307 7.30 21.32 -7.27
N GLU A 308 6.23 20.54 -7.45
CA GLU A 308 5.82 19.92 -8.73
C GLU A 308 6.84 18.96 -9.37
N GLU A 309 7.97 18.69 -8.69
CA GLU A 309 8.95 17.73 -9.15
C GLU A 309 8.46 16.30 -8.90
N ILE A 310 8.58 15.46 -9.92
CA ILE A 310 8.20 14.05 -9.86
C ILE A 310 9.48 13.22 -9.89
N HIS A 311 9.78 12.54 -8.80
CA HIS A 311 10.86 11.59 -8.71
C HIS A 311 10.33 10.18 -8.89
N VAL A 312 10.92 9.42 -9.82
CA VAL A 312 10.56 8.01 -10.07
C VAL A 312 11.83 7.19 -10.09
N TRP A 313 11.89 6.17 -9.27
CA TRP A 313 12.93 5.15 -9.29
C TRP A 313 12.33 3.84 -9.75
N SER A 314 13.07 3.15 -10.59
CA SER A 314 12.68 1.85 -11.14
C SER A 314 13.60 0.77 -10.59
N ARG A 315 13.04 -0.42 -10.46
CA ARG A 315 13.74 -1.63 -10.06
C ARG A 315 14.58 -2.19 -11.20
#